data_5cc9f6f4ec437471f42cbadff3d1eafb
#
_entry.id   5cc9f6f4ec437471f42cbadff3d1eafb
#
_cell.length_a   1.000
_cell.length_b   1.000
_cell.length_c   1.000
_cell.angle_alpha   90.00
_cell.angle_beta   90.00
_cell.angle_gamma   90.00
#
_symmetry.space_group_name_H-M   'P 1'
#
loop_
_entity.id
_entity.type
_entity.pdbx_description
1 polymer ?
#
loop_
_entity_poly.entity_id
_entity_poly.type
_entity_poly.pdbx_seq_one_letter_code
_entity_poly.pdbx_strand_id
1 'polypeptide(L)'
;MDDALWKMERQALSLIARFPEPLKDRTTGVRTRIPLEEKDLQGRSPAERMQNVVAMLNEADRFNSAITLTVELRKDAEGKDRQVQTIYLGLGQAYFADEKGTIAGTGVPGANGWAWEAKPELTESIRKVIDIYENRKSAEFVPVPVTIK
;
A
#
# COMPACT_ATOMS: atom_id res chain seq x y z
N MET A 1 -4.58 -2.48 31.80
CA MET A 1 -5.04 -2.96 30.49
C MET A 1 -5.31 -1.83 29.49
N ASP A 2 -5.94 -0.78 29.94
CA ASP A 2 -6.30 0.33 29.05
C ASP A 2 -5.08 1.05 28.46
N ASP A 3 -4.01 1.22 29.23
CA ASP A 3 -2.78 1.87 28.75
C ASP A 3 -2.08 1.05 27.66
N ALA A 4 -2.04 -0.26 27.79
CA ALA A 4 -1.46 -1.13 26.79
C ALA A 4 -2.26 -1.10 25.50
N LEU A 5 -3.59 -1.15 25.61
CA LEU A 5 -4.49 -1.08 24.47
C LEU A 5 -4.39 0.28 23.76
N TRP A 6 -4.32 1.36 24.52
CA TRP A 6 -4.12 2.70 23.97
C TRP A 6 -2.82 2.80 23.16
N LYS A 7 -1.73 2.22 23.69
CA LYS A 7 -0.46 2.16 22.97
C LYS A 7 -0.56 1.36 21.67
N MET A 8 -1.26 0.22 21.70
CA MET A 8 -1.46 -0.60 20.52
C MET A 8 -2.25 0.15 19.45
N GLU A 9 -3.29 0.86 19.86
CA GLU A 9 -4.08 1.70 18.96
C GLU A 9 -3.23 2.82 18.35
N ARG A 10 -2.39 3.48 19.13
CA ARG A 10 -1.47 4.52 18.61
C ARG A 10 -0.47 3.92 17.61
N GLN A 11 0.07 2.76 17.92
CA GLN A 11 0.98 2.07 17.02
C GLN A 11 0.28 1.64 15.73
N ALA A 12 -0.93 1.11 15.82
CA ALA A 12 -1.71 0.73 14.65
C ALA A 12 -1.99 1.94 13.75
N LEU A 13 -2.38 3.07 14.34
CA LEU A 13 -2.62 4.30 13.57
C LEU A 13 -1.34 4.84 12.93
N SER A 14 -0.19 4.68 13.58
CA SER A 14 1.09 5.13 13.01
C SER A 14 1.50 4.34 11.76
N LEU A 15 1.04 3.10 11.62
CA LEU A 15 1.31 2.29 10.44
C LEU A 15 0.60 2.80 9.18
N ILE A 16 -0.48 3.56 9.35
CA ILE A 16 -1.28 4.06 8.23
C ILE A 16 -0.45 4.89 7.26
N ALA A 17 0.54 5.63 7.75
CA ALA A 17 1.44 6.42 6.91
C ALA A 17 2.22 5.54 5.91
N ARG A 18 2.43 4.28 6.24
CA ARG A 18 3.14 3.32 5.39
C ARG A 18 2.20 2.48 4.52
N PHE A 19 0.90 2.66 4.65
CA PHE A 19 -0.06 1.92 3.85
C PHE A 19 -0.14 2.51 2.44
N PRO A 20 -0.11 1.67 1.40
CA PRO A 20 -0.43 2.14 0.06
C PRO A 20 -1.92 2.47 -0.06
N GLU A 21 -2.29 3.28 -1.03
CA GLU A 21 -3.68 3.72 -1.20
C GLU A 21 -4.70 2.59 -1.24
N PRO A 22 -4.47 1.46 -1.95
CA PRO A 22 -5.44 0.35 -1.91
C PRO A 22 -5.69 -0.20 -0.52
N LEU A 23 -4.67 -0.25 0.34
CA LEU A 23 -4.83 -0.73 1.71
C LEU A 23 -5.52 0.34 2.59
N LYS A 24 -5.22 1.61 2.37
CA LYS A 24 -5.93 2.70 3.06
C LYS A 24 -7.43 2.62 2.77
N ASP A 25 -7.81 2.37 1.53
CA ASP A 25 -9.21 2.23 1.14
C ASP A 25 -9.88 1.03 1.81
N ARG A 26 -9.20 -0.10 1.86
CA ARG A 26 -9.71 -1.32 2.52
C ARG A 26 -9.88 -1.16 4.02
N THR A 27 -9.06 -0.32 4.66
CA THR A 27 -9.05 -0.14 6.11
C THR A 27 -9.83 1.08 6.60
N THR A 28 -10.47 1.85 5.71
CA THR A 28 -11.18 3.06 6.07
C THR A 28 -12.21 2.83 7.18
N GLY A 29 -13.05 1.81 7.06
CA GLY A 29 -14.07 1.49 8.05
C GLY A 29 -13.51 1.12 9.41
N VAL A 30 -12.40 0.39 9.44
CA VAL A 30 -11.73 0.00 10.69
C VAL A 30 -11.03 1.18 11.33
N ARG A 31 -10.32 1.99 10.53
CA ARG A 31 -9.59 3.16 11.03
C ARG A 31 -10.49 4.14 11.77
N THR A 32 -11.68 4.37 11.25
CA THR A 32 -12.64 5.30 11.85
C THR A 32 -13.17 4.82 13.20
N ARG A 33 -13.04 3.53 13.50
CA ARG A 33 -13.45 2.94 14.78
C ARG A 33 -12.36 2.98 15.84
N ILE A 34 -11.11 3.24 15.44
CA ILE A 34 -10.02 3.35 16.41
C ILE A 34 -10.06 4.76 17.00
N PRO A 35 -10.12 4.89 18.34
CA PRO A 35 -10.23 6.20 18.97
C PRO A 35 -8.99 7.05 18.72
N LEU A 36 -9.21 8.33 18.42
CA LEU A 36 -8.13 9.30 18.20
C LEU A 36 -7.79 10.04 19.48
N GLU A 37 -8.79 10.27 20.31
CA GLU A 37 -8.65 11.00 21.57
C GLU A 37 -9.30 10.22 22.71
N GLU A 38 -8.89 10.53 23.95
CA GLU A 38 -9.45 9.86 25.14
C GLU A 38 -10.97 10.01 25.26
N LYS A 39 -11.51 11.14 24.81
CA LYS A 39 -12.96 11.36 24.81
C LYS A 39 -13.72 10.36 23.95
N ASP A 40 -13.07 9.79 22.93
CA ASP A 40 -13.67 8.81 22.04
C ASP A 40 -13.80 7.43 22.69
N LEU A 41 -13.25 7.24 23.88
CA LEU A 41 -13.30 5.97 24.61
C LEU A 41 -14.65 5.71 25.28
N GLN A 42 -15.48 6.73 25.44
CA GLN A 42 -16.78 6.59 26.09
C GLN A 42 -17.66 5.58 25.38
N GLY A 43 -18.21 4.63 26.15
CA GLY A 43 -19.11 3.63 25.62
C GLY A 43 -18.46 2.52 24.81
N ARG A 44 -17.13 2.47 24.79
CA ARG A 44 -16.39 1.44 24.05
C ARG A 44 -15.77 0.43 24.98
N SER A 45 -16.03 -0.85 24.73
CA SER A 45 -15.43 -1.93 25.53
C SER A 45 -13.99 -2.21 25.08
N PRO A 46 -13.11 -2.65 26.00
CA PRO A 46 -11.77 -3.10 25.61
C PRO A 46 -11.77 -4.19 24.55
N ALA A 47 -12.71 -5.11 24.60
CA ALA A 47 -12.82 -6.19 23.62
C ALA A 47 -13.12 -5.66 22.22
N GLU A 48 -14.04 -4.71 22.07
CA GLU A 48 -14.36 -4.05 20.81
C GLU A 48 -13.14 -3.30 20.26
N ARG A 49 -12.47 -2.55 21.12
CA ARG A 49 -11.27 -1.80 20.74
C ARG A 49 -10.16 -2.72 20.25
N MET A 50 -9.95 -3.85 20.94
CA MET A 50 -8.96 -4.84 20.52
C MET A 50 -9.33 -5.46 19.16
N GLN A 51 -10.60 -5.76 18.93
CA GLN A 51 -11.06 -6.30 17.65
C GLN A 51 -10.75 -5.36 16.50
N ASN A 52 -10.89 -4.07 16.69
CA ASN A 52 -10.58 -3.08 15.66
C ASN A 52 -9.07 -3.06 15.32
N VAL A 53 -8.21 -3.14 16.32
CA VAL A 53 -6.76 -3.22 16.11
C VAL A 53 -6.39 -4.51 15.35
N VAL A 54 -6.93 -5.64 15.79
CA VAL A 54 -6.68 -6.93 15.14
C VAL A 54 -7.18 -6.91 13.69
N ALA A 55 -8.35 -6.35 13.44
CA ALA A 55 -8.90 -6.26 12.09
C ALA A 55 -7.98 -5.45 11.15
N MET A 56 -7.45 -4.33 11.64
CA MET A 56 -6.51 -3.52 10.87
C MET A 56 -5.22 -4.29 10.56
N LEU A 57 -4.65 -4.96 11.55
CA LEU A 57 -3.43 -5.74 11.38
C LEU A 57 -3.64 -6.92 10.44
N ASN A 58 -4.79 -7.56 10.49
CA ASN A 58 -5.13 -8.65 9.57
C ASN A 58 -5.22 -8.16 8.12
N GLU A 59 -5.82 -7.01 7.88
CA GLU A 59 -5.87 -6.44 6.53
C GLU A 59 -4.47 -6.09 6.02
N ALA A 60 -3.63 -5.52 6.88
CA ALA A 60 -2.24 -5.24 6.54
C ALA A 60 -1.47 -6.52 6.22
N ASP A 61 -1.66 -7.58 7.00
CA ASP A 61 -1.01 -8.87 6.79
C ASP A 61 -1.45 -9.51 5.48
N ARG A 62 -2.75 -9.48 5.18
CA ARG A 62 -3.27 -9.99 3.91
C ARG A 62 -2.67 -9.25 2.72
N PHE A 63 -2.62 -7.93 2.81
CA PHE A 63 -2.03 -7.12 1.75
C PHE A 63 -0.54 -7.45 1.58
N ASN A 64 0.18 -7.58 2.70
CA ASN A 64 1.61 -7.90 2.67
C ASN A 64 1.92 -9.28 2.09
N SER A 65 0.98 -10.20 2.16
CA SER A 65 1.14 -11.58 1.66
C SER A 65 0.64 -11.76 0.22
N ALA A 66 0.23 -10.69 -0.44
CA ALA A 66 -0.39 -10.76 -1.75
C ALA A 66 0.27 -9.82 -2.76
N ILE A 67 0.02 -10.10 -4.03
CA ILE A 67 0.31 -9.18 -5.13
C ILE A 67 -0.99 -8.45 -5.44
N THR A 68 -0.94 -7.12 -5.49
CA THR A 68 -2.11 -6.29 -5.78
C THR A 68 -1.85 -5.41 -6.99
N LEU A 69 -2.72 -5.49 -7.98
CA LEU A 69 -2.66 -4.64 -9.18
C LEU A 69 -3.81 -3.65 -9.13
N THR A 70 -3.49 -2.36 -9.26
CA THR A 70 -4.48 -1.26 -9.23
C THR A 70 -4.23 -0.30 -10.37
N VAL A 71 -5.26 0.49 -10.69
CA VAL A 71 -5.14 1.62 -11.61
C VAL A 71 -5.09 2.89 -10.77
N GLU A 72 -4.05 3.67 -10.96
CA GLU A 72 -3.80 4.87 -10.15
C GLU A 72 -3.33 6.02 -11.05
N LEU A 73 -3.29 7.22 -10.50
CA LEU A 73 -2.75 8.39 -11.18
C LEU A 73 -1.34 8.68 -10.66
N ARG A 74 -0.42 8.96 -11.58
CA ARG A 74 0.93 9.42 -11.26
C ARG A 74 1.27 10.61 -12.13
N LYS A 75 2.05 11.53 -11.58
CA LYS A 75 2.49 12.69 -12.35
C LYS A 75 3.66 12.30 -13.24
N ASP A 76 3.60 12.76 -14.49
CA ASP A 76 4.71 12.62 -15.43
C ASP A 76 5.78 13.71 -15.18
N ALA A 77 6.82 13.73 -16.01
CA ALA A 77 7.90 14.71 -15.91
C ALA A 77 7.42 16.16 -16.10
N GLU A 78 6.29 16.35 -16.75
CA GLU A 78 5.67 17.67 -16.99
C GLU A 78 4.67 18.07 -15.90
N GLY A 79 4.48 17.23 -14.88
CA GLY A 79 3.55 17.45 -13.79
C GLY A 79 2.10 17.13 -14.12
N LYS A 80 1.83 16.48 -15.26
CA LYS A 80 0.47 16.06 -15.65
C LYS A 80 0.15 14.69 -15.06
N ASP A 81 -1.10 14.52 -14.64
CA ASP A 81 -1.58 13.23 -14.15
C ASP A 81 -1.71 12.25 -15.30
N ARG A 82 -1.12 11.08 -15.13
CA ARG A 82 -1.20 9.95 -16.07
C ARG A 82 -1.80 8.76 -15.36
N GLN A 83 -2.68 8.06 -16.06
CA GLN A 83 -3.23 6.80 -15.58
C GLN A 83 -2.19 5.71 -15.77
N VAL A 84 -1.86 5.04 -14.68
CA VAL A 84 -0.89 3.93 -14.67
C VAL A 84 -1.48 2.71 -13.99
N GLN A 85 -0.92 1.56 -14.28
CA GLN A 85 -1.14 0.36 -13.51
C GLN A 85 0.00 0.24 -12.50
N THR A 86 -0.36 0.03 -11.23
CA THR A 86 0.61 -0.15 -10.15
C THR A 86 0.46 -1.55 -9.59
N ILE A 87 1.56 -2.30 -9.56
CA ILE A 87 1.61 -3.62 -8.96
C ILE A 87 2.38 -3.55 -7.65
N TYR A 88 1.73 -3.95 -6.56
CA TYR A 88 2.29 -3.97 -5.22
C TYR A 88 2.73 -5.38 -4.87
N LEU A 89 3.99 -5.53 -4.48
CA LEU A 89 4.51 -6.77 -3.91
C LEU A 89 4.47 -6.66 -2.39
N GLY A 90 3.30 -6.93 -1.81
CA GLY A 90 3.08 -6.72 -0.39
C GLY A 90 3.18 -5.24 -0.01
N LEU A 91 3.73 -4.98 1.17
CA LEU A 91 3.88 -3.63 1.73
C LEU A 91 5.26 -3.02 1.52
N GLY A 92 6.15 -3.72 0.84
CA GLY A 92 7.55 -3.32 0.76
C GLY A 92 7.99 -2.72 -0.57
N GLN A 93 7.31 -3.00 -1.65
CA GLN A 93 7.74 -2.59 -2.97
C GLN A 93 6.56 -2.50 -3.94
N ALA A 94 6.62 -1.55 -4.85
CA ALA A 94 5.66 -1.42 -5.93
C ALA A 94 6.34 -0.95 -7.22
N TYR A 95 5.68 -1.23 -8.33
CA TYR A 95 6.12 -0.82 -9.65
C TYR A 95 4.93 -0.28 -10.42
N PHE A 96 5.15 0.75 -11.22
CA PHE A 96 4.08 1.30 -12.04
C PHE A 96 4.54 1.49 -13.48
N ALA A 97 3.59 1.38 -14.40
CA ALA A 97 3.78 1.70 -15.80
C ALA A 97 2.43 2.05 -16.43
N ASP A 98 2.43 2.92 -17.42
CA ASP A 98 1.24 3.16 -18.22
C ASP A 98 1.13 2.10 -19.35
N GLU A 99 -0.03 2.01 -19.98
CA GLU A 99 -0.25 1.03 -21.05
C GLU A 99 0.67 1.20 -22.23
N LYS A 100 1.02 2.45 -22.54
CA LYS A 100 1.84 2.78 -23.71
C LYS A 100 3.34 2.62 -23.43
N GLY A 101 3.71 2.41 -22.18
CA GLY A 101 5.11 2.33 -21.80
C GLY A 101 5.86 3.66 -21.84
N THR A 102 5.14 4.78 -21.68
CA THR A 102 5.76 6.11 -21.71
C THR A 102 6.27 6.55 -20.36
N ILE A 103 5.67 6.06 -19.27
CA ILE A 103 6.14 6.31 -17.91
C ILE A 103 6.20 5.01 -17.14
N ALA A 104 7.19 4.89 -16.28
CA ALA A 104 7.37 3.75 -15.40
C ALA A 104 8.23 4.15 -14.21
N GLY A 105 8.11 3.41 -13.13
CA GLY A 105 8.91 3.68 -11.95
C GLY A 105 8.66 2.71 -10.81
N THR A 106 9.23 3.04 -9.67
CA THR A 106 9.17 2.22 -8.46
C THR A 106 8.57 3.01 -7.31
N GLY A 107 8.05 2.30 -6.32
CA GLY A 107 7.55 2.89 -5.09
C GLY A 107 8.00 2.08 -3.88
N VAL A 108 8.30 2.78 -2.81
CA VAL A 108 8.66 2.18 -1.52
C VAL A 108 7.96 2.94 -0.39
N PRO A 109 7.61 2.29 0.72
CA PRO A 109 7.02 2.97 1.85
C PRO A 109 8.05 3.86 2.55
N GLY A 110 7.60 5.03 2.99
CA GLY A 110 8.40 5.97 3.76
C GLY A 110 7.68 6.40 5.03
N ALA A 111 8.35 7.20 5.85
CA ALA A 111 7.80 7.68 7.11
C ALA A 111 6.55 8.56 6.91
N ASN A 112 6.49 9.31 5.82
CA ASN A 112 5.40 10.24 5.50
C ASN A 112 4.55 9.79 4.30
N GLY A 113 4.56 8.51 4.01
CA GLY A 113 3.84 7.93 2.88
C GLY A 113 4.77 7.27 1.88
N TRP A 114 4.19 6.76 0.80
CA TRP A 114 4.96 6.08 -0.23
C TRP A 114 5.74 7.08 -1.07
N ALA A 115 7.00 6.77 -1.34
CA ALA A 115 7.88 7.55 -2.20
C ALA A 115 7.95 6.89 -3.58
N TRP A 116 7.66 7.66 -4.62
CA TRP A 116 7.63 7.18 -6.00
C TRP A 116 8.77 7.79 -6.78
N GLU A 117 9.45 6.96 -7.57
CA GLU A 117 10.60 7.38 -8.36
C GLU A 117 10.45 6.93 -9.80
N ALA A 118 10.59 7.86 -10.74
CA ALA A 118 10.56 7.55 -12.16
C ALA A 118 11.79 6.73 -12.56
N LYS A 119 11.56 5.63 -13.25
CA LYS A 119 12.61 4.70 -13.75
C LYS A 119 12.25 4.27 -15.16
N PRO A 120 12.38 5.18 -16.14
CA PRO A 120 11.98 4.87 -17.52
C PRO A 120 12.73 3.67 -18.13
N GLU A 121 13.93 3.40 -17.64
CA GLU A 121 14.71 2.23 -18.07
C GLU A 121 14.08 0.90 -17.68
N LEU A 122 13.13 0.91 -16.75
CA LEU A 122 12.44 -0.29 -16.28
C LEU A 122 11.09 -0.54 -17.00
N THR A 123 10.71 0.33 -17.94
CA THR A 123 9.40 0.28 -18.58
C THR A 123 9.08 -1.09 -19.14
N GLU A 124 9.99 -1.67 -19.90
CA GLU A 124 9.79 -2.99 -20.52
C GLU A 124 9.62 -4.09 -19.47
N SER A 125 10.49 -4.11 -18.46
CA SER A 125 10.43 -5.11 -17.38
C SER A 125 9.14 -5.01 -16.60
N ILE A 126 8.72 -3.79 -16.24
CA ILE A 126 7.50 -3.57 -15.45
C ILE A 126 6.25 -3.94 -16.26
N ARG A 127 6.18 -3.54 -17.54
CA ARG A 127 5.08 -3.94 -18.41
C ARG A 127 4.99 -5.46 -18.53
N LYS A 128 6.12 -6.12 -18.65
CA LYS A 128 6.16 -7.58 -18.73
C LYS A 128 5.62 -8.23 -17.46
N VAL A 129 6.01 -7.72 -16.27
CA VAL A 129 5.49 -8.23 -15.00
C VAL A 129 3.97 -8.07 -14.93
N ILE A 130 3.45 -6.90 -15.29
CA ILE A 130 2.01 -6.64 -15.27
C ILE A 130 1.28 -7.54 -16.26
N ASP A 131 1.81 -7.70 -17.47
CA ASP A 131 1.20 -8.56 -18.50
C ASP A 131 1.17 -10.03 -18.06
N ILE A 132 2.22 -10.50 -17.40
CA ILE A 132 2.26 -11.86 -16.83
C ILE A 132 1.19 -11.99 -15.73
N TYR A 133 1.10 -11.02 -14.84
CA TYR A 133 0.11 -11.04 -13.77
C TYR A 133 -1.32 -11.07 -14.30
N GLU A 134 -1.58 -10.33 -15.40
CA GLU A 134 -2.88 -10.30 -16.04
C GLU A 134 -3.12 -11.46 -17.01
N ASN A 135 -2.21 -12.44 -17.08
CA ASN A 135 -2.27 -13.60 -17.98
C ASN A 135 -2.23 -13.24 -19.47
N ARG A 136 -1.64 -12.10 -19.82
CA ARG A 136 -1.44 -11.69 -21.23
C ARG A 136 -0.17 -12.29 -21.82
N LYS A 137 0.73 -12.77 -20.96
CA LYS A 137 1.99 -13.43 -21.33
C LYS A 137 2.22 -14.65 -20.47
N SER A 138 2.99 -15.59 -21.01
CA SER A 138 3.43 -16.77 -20.24
C SER A 138 4.41 -16.35 -19.14
N ALA A 139 4.35 -17.05 -18.00
CA ALA A 139 5.21 -16.76 -16.88
C ALA A 139 6.68 -16.97 -17.24
N GLU A 140 7.52 -16.03 -16.83
CA GLU A 140 8.97 -16.09 -16.96
C GLU A 140 9.62 -15.29 -15.84
N PHE A 141 10.91 -15.47 -15.66
CA PHE A 141 11.66 -14.65 -14.69
C PHE A 141 11.88 -13.26 -15.26
N VAL A 142 11.54 -12.24 -14.48
CA VAL A 142 11.74 -10.84 -14.85
C VAL A 142 12.57 -10.16 -13.77
N PRO A 143 13.74 -9.60 -14.10
CA PRO A 143 14.54 -8.88 -13.12
C PRO A 143 13.91 -7.52 -12.82
N VAL A 144 13.70 -7.24 -11.53
CA VAL A 144 13.22 -5.94 -11.05
C VAL A 144 14.02 -5.55 -9.81
N PRO A 145 14.26 -4.24 -9.61
CA PRO A 145 14.99 -3.79 -8.43
C PRO A 145 14.12 -3.89 -7.17
N VAL A 146 14.75 -4.23 -6.06
CA VAL A 146 14.10 -4.29 -4.75
C VAL A 146 14.95 -3.50 -3.76
N THR A 147 14.28 -2.66 -2.99
CA THR A 147 14.91 -1.90 -1.91
C THR A 147 14.72 -2.65 -0.60
N ILE A 148 15.83 -3.06 0.01
CA ILE A 148 15.82 -3.73 1.31
C ILE A 148 16.38 -2.74 2.34
N LYS A 149 15.61 -2.51 3.39
CA LYS A 149 16.00 -1.62 4.48
C LYS A 149 16.04 -2.35 5.81
#